data_aa9533102a31a904b06a6dac7a834748
#
_entry.id   aa9533102a31a904b06a6dac7a834748
#
_cell.length_a   1.000
_cell.length_b   1.000
_cell.length_c   1.000
_cell.angle_alpha   90.00
_cell.angle_beta   90.00
_cell.angle_gamma   90.00
#
_symmetry.space_group_name_H-M   'P 1'
#
loop_
_entity.id
_entity.type
_entity.pdbx_description
1 polymer ?
#
loop_
_entity_poly.entity_id
_entity_poly.type
_entity_poly.pdbx_seq_one_letter_code
_entity_poly.pdbx_strand_id
1 'polypeptide(L)'
;MKNSFRNFEAYALVTGAASGMGRIYCLRLAERGYNVVLVDINAKGLAETEALIQTEIQASQTIAEDVKKNFKMLSIVQDLSQVDAADQIYAQTEAAGCEVEVLVNNAGVMYCQGIAETSERMLKLIMMVHMNTPLLLCRKYVGAMKDRGCGYILNISSLAAWMSWPGIGMYGNTKRFVRDYSRELRIECQKTGVSITNAYFGAVDTPLIPLRDNLRKLARNLMVMITPEKAVKRALNATFRRRRGTMPGFLNKLFWPFIVMLPDCLLGFAYRKAKPYLMKV
;
A
#
# COMPACT_ATOMS: atom_id res chain seq x y z
N MET A 1 -4.21 -18.98 -14.77
CA MET A 1 -5.46 -19.09 -14.02
C MET A 1 -6.25 -17.82 -14.25
N LYS A 2 -7.47 -17.91 -14.79
CA LYS A 2 -8.41 -16.78 -14.82
C LYS A 2 -8.70 -16.43 -13.36
N ASN A 3 -8.59 -15.15 -12.96
CA ASN A 3 -9.09 -14.70 -11.66
C ASN A 3 -10.60 -14.96 -11.64
N SER A 4 -11.02 -16.04 -11.02
CA SER A 4 -12.44 -16.28 -10.75
C SER A 4 -12.93 -15.21 -9.78
N PHE A 5 -14.12 -14.72 -10.00
CA PHE A 5 -14.84 -13.90 -9.05
C PHE A 5 -15.02 -14.71 -7.74
N ARG A 6 -14.80 -14.09 -6.55
CA ARG A 6 -14.74 -14.82 -5.26
C ARG A 6 -16.11 -14.97 -4.56
N ASN A 7 -17.19 -14.50 -5.17
CA ASN A 7 -18.56 -14.62 -4.63
C ASN A 7 -18.73 -14.12 -3.18
N PHE A 8 -17.83 -13.21 -2.72
CA PHE A 8 -17.81 -12.68 -1.35
C PHE A 8 -17.63 -13.75 -0.25
N GLU A 9 -16.91 -14.83 -0.55
CA GLU A 9 -16.60 -15.89 0.42
C GLU A 9 -15.39 -15.56 1.30
N ALA A 10 -14.48 -14.72 0.82
CA ALA A 10 -13.25 -14.35 1.52
C ALA A 10 -13.11 -12.83 1.66
N TYR A 11 -12.25 -12.39 2.56
CA TYR A 11 -12.02 -10.98 2.85
C TYR A 11 -10.69 -10.48 2.30
N ALA A 12 -10.68 -9.21 1.89
CA ALA A 12 -9.48 -8.44 1.62
C ALA A 12 -9.35 -7.31 2.65
N LEU A 13 -8.25 -7.29 3.40
CA LEU A 13 -7.94 -6.24 4.36
C LEU A 13 -7.02 -5.20 3.72
N VAL A 14 -7.41 -3.94 3.81
CA VAL A 14 -6.65 -2.81 3.25
C VAL A 14 -6.39 -1.76 4.32
N THR A 15 -5.12 -1.43 4.57
CA THR A 15 -4.76 -0.31 5.45
C THR A 15 -4.62 0.99 4.66
N GLY A 16 -4.96 2.12 5.29
CA GLY A 16 -5.03 3.42 4.61
C GLY A 16 -6.23 3.50 3.65
N ALA A 17 -7.36 2.89 4.04
CA ALA A 17 -8.53 2.69 3.18
C ALA A 17 -9.39 3.95 2.97
N ALA A 18 -9.22 4.98 3.79
CA ALA A 18 -10.05 6.18 3.76
C ALA A 18 -9.83 7.06 2.52
N SER A 19 -8.71 6.94 1.81
CA SER A 19 -8.37 7.84 0.71
C SER A 19 -7.40 7.26 -0.31
N GLY A 20 -7.15 7.99 -1.39
CA GLY A 20 -6.09 7.72 -2.36
C GLY A 20 -6.10 6.30 -2.90
N MET A 21 -4.94 5.65 -2.93
CA MET A 21 -4.81 4.28 -3.44
C MET A 21 -5.56 3.26 -2.57
N GLY A 22 -5.64 3.47 -1.25
CA GLY A 22 -6.34 2.56 -0.34
C GLY A 22 -7.82 2.40 -0.69
N ARG A 23 -8.52 3.53 -0.90
CA ARG A 23 -9.91 3.56 -1.38
C ARG A 23 -10.07 2.76 -2.69
N ILE A 24 -9.16 2.96 -3.63
CA ILE A 24 -9.21 2.26 -4.93
C ILE A 24 -8.89 0.77 -4.77
N TYR A 25 -7.97 0.38 -3.87
CA TYR A 25 -7.74 -1.04 -3.55
C TYR A 25 -9.01 -1.70 -3.04
N CYS A 26 -9.71 -1.08 -2.08
CA CYS A 26 -10.96 -1.60 -1.54
C CYS A 26 -12.00 -1.81 -2.65
N LEU A 27 -12.24 -0.80 -3.49
CA LEU A 27 -13.17 -0.88 -4.61
C LEU A 27 -12.80 -2.01 -5.58
N ARG A 28 -11.54 -2.07 -6.01
CA ARG A 28 -11.09 -3.08 -6.99
C ARG A 28 -11.07 -4.51 -6.43
N LEU A 29 -10.96 -4.68 -5.12
CA LEU A 29 -11.07 -5.98 -4.47
C LEU A 29 -12.54 -6.40 -4.31
N ALA A 30 -13.44 -5.48 -3.97
CA ALA A 30 -14.88 -5.72 -3.97
C ALA A 30 -15.39 -6.14 -5.36
N GLU A 31 -14.97 -5.44 -6.43
CA GLU A 31 -15.28 -5.82 -7.82
C GLU A 31 -14.77 -7.22 -8.20
N ARG A 32 -13.81 -7.78 -7.48
CA ARG A 32 -13.33 -9.16 -7.66
C ARG A 32 -14.07 -10.19 -6.79
N GLY A 33 -15.08 -9.76 -6.05
CA GLY A 33 -15.91 -10.60 -5.21
C GLY A 33 -15.32 -10.87 -3.83
N TYR A 34 -14.39 -10.03 -3.35
CA TYR A 34 -13.96 -10.07 -1.96
C TYR A 34 -14.87 -9.19 -1.09
N ASN A 35 -15.20 -9.67 0.11
CA ASN A 35 -15.59 -8.79 1.21
C ASN A 35 -14.41 -7.91 1.60
N VAL A 36 -14.65 -6.74 2.17
CA VAL A 36 -13.57 -5.78 2.43
C VAL A 36 -13.51 -5.38 3.91
N VAL A 37 -12.31 -5.50 4.49
CA VAL A 37 -11.96 -4.87 5.77
C VAL A 37 -11.20 -3.58 5.47
N LEU A 38 -11.79 -2.46 5.86
CA LEU A 38 -11.25 -1.12 5.64
C LEU A 38 -10.62 -0.63 6.94
N VAL A 39 -9.32 -0.34 6.93
CA VAL A 39 -8.59 0.14 8.12
C VAL A 39 -7.99 1.51 7.86
N ASP A 40 -8.35 2.50 8.68
CA ASP A 40 -7.78 3.85 8.64
C ASP A 40 -8.01 4.58 9.97
N ILE A 41 -7.26 5.64 10.25
CA ILE A 41 -7.49 6.54 11.36
C ILE A 41 -8.66 7.51 11.11
N ASN A 42 -8.97 7.78 9.83
CA ASN A 42 -9.98 8.75 9.40
C ASN A 42 -11.35 8.07 9.23
N ALA A 43 -12.16 8.10 10.29
CA ALA A 43 -13.50 7.51 10.31
C ALA A 43 -14.43 8.09 9.20
N LYS A 44 -14.37 9.41 8.94
CA LYS A 44 -15.17 10.04 7.87
C LYS A 44 -14.78 9.50 6.49
N GLY A 45 -13.49 9.42 6.21
CA GLY A 45 -13.00 8.90 4.93
C GLY A 45 -13.30 7.41 4.75
N LEU A 46 -13.37 6.62 5.83
CA LEU A 46 -13.84 5.23 5.79
C LEU A 46 -15.31 5.17 5.36
N ALA A 47 -16.19 5.96 6.00
CA ALA A 47 -17.61 6.01 5.64
C ALA A 47 -17.84 6.43 4.18
N GLU A 48 -17.08 7.40 3.68
CA GLU A 48 -17.10 7.79 2.27
C GLU A 48 -16.69 6.64 1.34
N THR A 49 -15.67 5.86 1.75
CA THR A 49 -15.19 4.71 0.96
C THR A 49 -16.22 3.59 0.97
N GLU A 50 -16.86 3.30 2.11
CA GLU A 50 -17.95 2.31 2.20
C GLU A 50 -19.13 2.68 1.29
N ALA A 51 -19.59 3.93 1.36
CA ALA A 51 -20.70 4.41 0.53
C ALA A 51 -20.39 4.26 -0.97
N LEU A 52 -19.15 4.61 -1.39
CA LEU A 52 -18.69 4.43 -2.76
C LEU A 52 -18.74 2.95 -3.19
N ILE A 53 -18.16 2.05 -2.38
CA ILE A 53 -18.11 0.62 -2.70
C ILE A 53 -19.54 0.06 -2.76
N GLN A 54 -20.39 0.39 -1.81
CA GLN A 54 -21.78 -0.07 -1.79
C GLN A 54 -22.53 0.34 -3.05
N THR A 55 -22.36 1.59 -3.48
CA THR A 55 -22.97 2.13 -4.71
C THR A 55 -22.49 1.36 -5.94
N GLU A 56 -21.20 1.14 -6.08
CA GLU A 56 -20.61 0.45 -7.23
C GLU A 56 -21.01 -1.03 -7.30
N ILE A 57 -21.06 -1.73 -6.15
CA ILE A 57 -21.48 -3.12 -6.11
C ILE A 57 -22.97 -3.24 -6.48
N GLN A 58 -23.82 -2.36 -5.95
CA GLN A 58 -25.25 -2.36 -6.28
C GLN A 58 -25.50 -2.02 -7.75
N ALA A 59 -24.77 -1.07 -8.32
CA ALA A 59 -24.90 -0.68 -9.72
C ALA A 59 -24.29 -1.71 -10.70
N SER A 60 -23.49 -2.65 -10.25
CA SER A 60 -22.80 -3.62 -11.10
C SER A 60 -23.82 -4.53 -11.83
N GLN A 61 -23.76 -4.55 -13.14
CA GLN A 61 -24.54 -5.47 -14.00
C GLN A 61 -23.88 -6.84 -14.17
N THR A 62 -22.64 -6.99 -13.72
CA THR A 62 -21.87 -8.24 -13.87
C THR A 62 -21.95 -9.15 -12.66
N ILE A 63 -22.46 -8.66 -11.52
CA ILE A 63 -22.66 -9.41 -10.28
C ILE A 63 -24.14 -9.72 -10.14
N ALA A 64 -24.48 -11.00 -10.01
CA ALA A 64 -25.87 -11.43 -9.84
C ALA A 64 -26.47 -10.90 -8.53
N GLU A 65 -27.75 -10.60 -8.50
CA GLU A 65 -28.43 -9.94 -7.37
C GLU A 65 -28.40 -10.79 -6.07
N ASP A 66 -28.49 -12.10 -6.20
CA ASP A 66 -28.36 -13.02 -5.07
C ASP A 66 -26.95 -13.02 -4.46
N VAL A 67 -25.92 -12.87 -5.31
CA VAL A 67 -24.52 -12.79 -4.89
C VAL A 67 -24.21 -11.44 -4.23
N LYS A 68 -24.80 -10.33 -4.71
CA LYS A 68 -24.63 -8.99 -4.08
C LYS A 68 -25.08 -8.98 -2.61
N LYS A 69 -26.07 -9.78 -2.25
CA LYS A 69 -26.59 -9.90 -0.86
C LYS A 69 -25.54 -10.45 0.12
N ASN A 70 -24.56 -11.19 -0.39
CA ASN A 70 -23.47 -11.76 0.43
C ASN A 70 -22.34 -10.77 0.69
N PHE A 71 -22.32 -9.62 0.00
CA PHE A 71 -21.26 -8.63 0.17
C PHE A 71 -21.29 -7.98 1.54
N LYS A 72 -20.15 -8.02 2.23
CA LYS A 72 -19.95 -7.47 3.56
C LYS A 72 -18.75 -6.53 3.61
N MET A 73 -18.83 -5.53 4.46
CA MET A 73 -17.72 -4.66 4.80
C MET A 73 -17.55 -4.58 6.31
N LEU A 74 -16.31 -4.42 6.75
CA LEU A 74 -15.95 -4.13 8.14
C LEU A 74 -15.02 -2.93 8.16
N SER A 75 -15.45 -1.81 8.73
CA SER A 75 -14.58 -0.66 8.95
C SER A 75 -13.99 -0.67 10.35
N ILE A 76 -12.68 -0.51 10.41
CA ILE A 76 -11.92 -0.45 11.65
C ILE A 76 -11.21 0.91 11.71
N VAL A 77 -11.65 1.77 12.63
CA VAL A 77 -10.97 3.03 12.90
C VAL A 77 -9.77 2.75 13.80
N GLN A 78 -8.56 2.80 13.22
CA GLN A 78 -7.33 2.43 13.92
C GLN A 78 -6.16 3.34 13.56
N ASP A 79 -5.51 3.88 14.58
CA ASP A 79 -4.21 4.54 14.44
C ASP A 79 -3.09 3.49 14.38
N LEU A 80 -2.49 3.35 13.20
CA LEU A 80 -1.41 2.38 12.95
C LEU A 80 -0.09 2.75 13.63
N SER A 81 0.01 3.90 14.28
CA SER A 81 1.17 4.28 15.08
C SER A 81 1.12 3.73 16.51
N GLN A 82 0.00 3.18 16.94
CA GLN A 82 -0.13 2.51 18.23
C GLN A 82 0.60 1.18 18.24
N VAL A 83 1.20 0.84 19.37
CA VAL A 83 2.05 -0.36 19.51
C VAL A 83 1.25 -1.65 19.29
N ASP A 84 0.00 -1.67 19.73
CA ASP A 84 -0.93 -2.80 19.67
C ASP A 84 -1.89 -2.76 18.45
N ALA A 85 -1.68 -1.81 17.51
CA ALA A 85 -2.58 -1.63 16.37
C ALA A 85 -2.83 -2.93 15.58
N ALA A 86 -1.78 -3.72 15.34
CA ALA A 86 -1.91 -4.98 14.63
C ALA A 86 -2.71 -6.03 15.44
N ASP A 87 -2.58 -6.02 16.78
CA ASP A 87 -3.35 -6.90 17.67
C ASP A 87 -4.82 -6.53 17.65
N GLN A 88 -5.13 -5.25 17.76
CA GLN A 88 -6.50 -4.73 17.73
C GLN A 88 -7.19 -5.00 16.40
N ILE A 89 -6.52 -4.81 15.27
CA ILE A 89 -7.06 -5.11 13.94
C ILE A 89 -7.33 -6.61 13.82
N TYR A 90 -6.38 -7.44 14.22
CA TYR A 90 -6.52 -8.89 14.13
C TYR A 90 -7.68 -9.39 15.01
N ALA A 91 -7.76 -8.93 16.27
CA ALA A 91 -8.86 -9.30 17.17
C ALA A 91 -10.24 -8.92 16.63
N GLN A 92 -10.39 -7.74 16.01
CA GLN A 92 -11.65 -7.30 15.41
C GLN A 92 -12.03 -8.15 14.18
N THR A 93 -11.06 -8.52 13.34
CA THR A 93 -11.33 -9.39 12.18
C THR A 93 -11.69 -10.82 12.59
N GLU A 94 -11.03 -11.37 13.62
CA GLU A 94 -11.37 -12.68 14.18
C GLU A 94 -12.79 -12.68 14.81
N ALA A 95 -13.09 -11.67 15.62
CA ALA A 95 -14.42 -11.53 16.24
C ALA A 95 -15.55 -11.39 15.22
N ALA A 96 -15.26 -10.79 14.06
CA ALA A 96 -16.21 -10.66 12.95
C ALA A 96 -16.22 -11.88 12.00
N GLY A 97 -15.41 -12.91 12.26
CA GLY A 97 -15.32 -14.10 11.41
C GLY A 97 -14.75 -13.79 10.01
N CYS A 98 -13.88 -12.78 9.88
CA CYS A 98 -13.33 -12.37 8.60
C CYS A 98 -12.17 -13.30 8.18
N GLU A 99 -12.42 -14.21 7.26
CA GLU A 99 -11.35 -14.99 6.65
C GLU A 99 -10.55 -14.14 5.66
N VAL A 100 -9.44 -13.53 6.13
CA VAL A 100 -8.60 -12.65 5.33
C VAL A 100 -7.71 -13.48 4.38
N GLU A 101 -8.04 -13.47 3.09
CA GLU A 101 -7.24 -14.08 2.02
C GLU A 101 -6.27 -13.08 1.38
N VAL A 102 -6.61 -11.78 1.38
CA VAL A 102 -5.77 -10.73 0.81
C VAL A 102 -5.45 -9.70 1.87
N LEU A 103 -4.16 -9.45 2.13
CA LEU A 103 -3.68 -8.36 2.98
C LEU A 103 -2.98 -7.31 2.12
N VAL A 104 -3.45 -6.05 2.14
CA VAL A 104 -2.83 -4.91 1.46
C VAL A 104 -2.30 -3.93 2.49
N ASN A 105 -1.01 -3.96 2.76
CA ASN A 105 -0.30 -2.97 3.58
C ASN A 105 -0.02 -1.72 2.74
N ASN A 106 -1.01 -0.82 2.67
CA ASN A 106 -0.97 0.38 1.84
C ASN A 106 -0.78 1.67 2.65
N ALA A 107 -1.21 1.73 3.90
CA ALA A 107 -1.07 2.91 4.74
C ALA A 107 0.36 3.48 4.73
N GLY A 108 0.47 4.78 4.74
CA GLY A 108 1.78 5.42 4.75
C GLY A 108 1.69 6.92 4.95
N VAL A 109 2.79 7.47 5.46
CA VAL A 109 3.01 8.89 5.67
C VAL A 109 4.30 9.30 4.95
N MET A 110 4.38 10.55 4.52
CA MET A 110 5.57 11.10 3.87
C MET A 110 5.83 12.49 4.39
N TYR A 111 7.10 12.80 4.59
CA TYR A 111 7.57 14.14 4.91
C TYR A 111 8.92 14.40 4.21
N CYS A 112 9.23 15.68 4.01
CA CYS A 112 10.42 16.11 3.29
C CYS A 112 11.34 16.93 4.21
N GLN A 113 12.08 16.25 5.09
CA GLN A 113 13.06 16.85 6.01
C GLN A 113 14.28 15.95 6.15
N GLY A 114 15.42 16.52 6.54
CA GLY A 114 16.58 15.73 6.95
C GLY A 114 16.32 15.00 8.28
N ILE A 115 17.10 13.98 8.58
CA ILE A 115 16.93 13.20 9.81
C ILE A 115 17.15 14.06 11.04
N ALA A 116 18.16 14.95 11.01
CA ALA A 116 18.51 15.81 12.15
C ALA A 116 17.43 16.87 12.43
N GLU A 117 16.70 17.31 11.41
CA GLU A 117 15.64 18.30 11.53
C GLU A 117 14.27 17.70 11.82
N THR A 118 14.12 16.39 11.70
CA THR A 118 12.84 15.68 11.91
C THR A 118 12.60 15.45 13.40
N SER A 119 11.41 15.80 13.88
CA SER A 119 11.03 15.54 15.27
C SER A 119 11.05 14.04 15.59
N GLU A 120 11.41 13.70 16.82
CA GLU A 120 11.39 12.32 17.32
C GLU A 120 10.00 11.67 17.15
N ARG A 121 8.93 12.44 17.40
CA ARG A 121 7.54 12.01 17.21
C ARG A 121 7.30 11.56 15.76
N MET A 122 7.78 12.32 14.77
CA MET A 122 7.60 11.98 13.35
C MET A 122 8.45 10.78 12.95
N LEU A 123 9.66 10.65 13.49
CA LEU A 123 10.50 9.47 13.27
C LEU A 123 9.81 8.20 13.82
N LYS A 124 9.26 8.25 15.03
CA LYS A 124 8.49 7.13 15.63
C LYS A 124 7.25 6.82 14.80
N LEU A 125 6.47 7.83 14.40
CA LEU A 125 5.27 7.66 13.58
C LEU A 125 5.57 6.90 12.28
N ILE A 126 6.57 7.34 11.52
CA ILE A 126 6.86 6.72 10.22
C ILE A 126 7.38 5.28 10.38
N MET A 127 8.17 5.00 11.43
CA MET A 127 8.64 3.64 11.72
C MET A 127 7.47 2.72 12.10
N MET A 128 6.56 3.19 12.94
CA MET A 128 5.40 2.40 13.34
C MET A 128 4.49 2.09 12.14
N VAL A 129 4.08 3.12 11.39
CA VAL A 129 3.13 2.97 10.28
C VAL A 129 3.73 2.20 9.09
N HIS A 130 5.03 2.35 8.80
CA HIS A 130 5.64 1.72 7.62
C HIS A 130 6.34 0.39 7.92
N MET A 131 6.81 0.17 9.13
CA MET A 131 7.65 -0.98 9.44
C MET A 131 6.97 -1.92 10.43
N ASN A 132 6.68 -1.44 11.64
CA ASN A 132 6.20 -2.28 12.73
C ASN A 132 4.83 -2.89 12.44
N THR A 133 3.82 -2.05 12.24
CA THR A 133 2.43 -2.52 12.06
C THR A 133 2.24 -3.39 10.82
N PRO A 134 2.78 -3.05 9.61
CA PRO A 134 2.67 -3.93 8.46
C PRO A 134 3.37 -5.28 8.64
N LEU A 135 4.53 -5.31 9.31
CA LEU A 135 5.25 -6.55 9.61
C LEU A 135 4.43 -7.44 10.55
N LEU A 136 3.87 -6.86 11.62
CA LEU A 136 3.03 -7.58 12.57
C LEU A 136 1.73 -8.08 11.93
N LEU A 137 1.08 -7.30 11.07
CA LEU A 137 -0.07 -7.76 10.29
C LEU A 137 0.30 -8.95 9.40
N CYS A 138 1.43 -8.87 8.68
CA CYS A 138 1.92 -10.03 7.91
C CYS A 138 2.09 -11.27 8.81
N ARG A 139 2.73 -11.13 9.97
CA ARG A 139 2.94 -12.24 10.92
C ARG A 139 1.63 -12.86 11.39
N LYS A 140 0.61 -12.04 11.68
CA LYS A 140 -0.68 -12.52 12.17
C LYS A 140 -1.48 -13.31 11.12
N TYR A 141 -1.55 -12.79 9.90
CA TYR A 141 -2.37 -13.42 8.86
C TYR A 141 -1.67 -14.54 8.09
N VAL A 142 -0.33 -14.55 8.01
CA VAL A 142 0.40 -15.54 7.20
C VAL A 142 0.23 -16.97 7.68
N GLY A 143 0.07 -17.18 9.00
CA GLY A 143 -0.17 -18.51 9.58
C GLY A 143 -1.45 -19.13 9.02
N ALA A 144 -2.59 -18.49 9.24
CA ALA A 144 -3.89 -18.93 8.76
C ALA A 144 -3.94 -19.07 7.22
N MET A 145 -3.24 -18.18 6.47
CA MET A 145 -3.10 -18.31 5.01
C MET A 145 -2.33 -19.57 4.61
N LYS A 146 -1.27 -19.94 5.35
CA LYS A 146 -0.49 -21.18 5.12
C LYS A 146 -1.34 -22.40 5.38
N ASP A 147 -2.09 -22.42 6.47
CA ASP A 147 -2.96 -23.54 6.85
C ASP A 147 -4.05 -23.81 5.81
N ARG A 148 -4.60 -22.75 5.21
CA ARG A 148 -5.56 -22.84 4.09
C ARG A 148 -4.90 -23.16 2.73
N GLY A 149 -3.58 -23.07 2.62
CA GLY A 149 -2.89 -23.22 1.34
C GLY A 149 -3.17 -22.10 0.33
N CYS A 150 -3.72 -20.97 0.76
CA CYS A 150 -4.08 -19.83 -0.09
C CYS A 150 -3.95 -18.51 0.66
N GLY A 151 -3.28 -17.54 0.04
CA GLY A 151 -3.18 -16.18 0.57
C GLY A 151 -2.36 -15.26 -0.31
N TYR A 152 -2.64 -13.97 -0.21
CA TYR A 152 -1.96 -12.92 -0.96
C TYR A 152 -1.63 -11.76 -0.02
N ILE A 153 -0.36 -11.40 0.05
CA ILE A 153 0.10 -10.21 0.77
C ILE A 153 0.69 -9.23 -0.24
N LEU A 154 0.15 -8.02 -0.27
CA LEU A 154 0.65 -6.92 -1.07
C LEU A 154 1.21 -5.83 -0.16
N ASN A 155 2.51 -5.64 -0.21
CA ASN A 155 3.20 -4.56 0.52
C ASN A 155 3.52 -3.41 -0.41
N ILE A 156 3.12 -2.19 -0.01
CA ILE A 156 3.38 -0.98 -0.80
C ILE A 156 4.72 -0.38 -0.39
N SER A 157 5.69 -0.55 -1.28
CA SER A 157 7.01 0.05 -1.18
C SER A 157 7.14 1.25 -2.14
N SER A 158 8.35 1.68 -2.42
CA SER A 158 8.65 2.83 -3.26
C SER A 158 9.95 2.60 -4.04
N LEU A 159 10.15 3.35 -5.12
CA LEU A 159 11.47 3.47 -5.75
C LEU A 159 12.52 4.02 -4.79
N ALA A 160 12.10 4.84 -3.81
CA ALA A 160 12.96 5.32 -2.74
C ALA A 160 13.61 4.21 -1.89
N ALA A 161 13.07 2.99 -1.93
CA ALA A 161 13.68 1.82 -1.28
C ALA A 161 15.04 1.42 -1.85
N TRP A 162 15.41 1.94 -3.01
CA TRP A 162 16.65 1.64 -3.69
C TRP A 162 17.67 2.79 -3.64
N MET A 163 17.26 3.94 -3.10
CA MET A 163 18.05 5.16 -3.07
C MET A 163 18.22 5.66 -1.65
N SER A 164 19.42 6.17 -1.36
CA SER A 164 19.65 6.99 -0.16
C SER A 164 19.47 8.46 -0.55
N TRP A 165 18.21 8.93 -0.62
CA TRP A 165 17.94 10.30 -1.03
C TRP A 165 17.81 11.22 0.19
N PRO A 166 18.79 12.13 0.41
CA PRO A 166 18.67 13.10 1.47
C PRO A 166 17.46 14.01 1.26
N GLY A 167 16.75 14.33 2.34
CA GLY A 167 15.57 15.24 2.29
C GLY A 167 14.21 14.56 2.21
N ILE A 168 14.13 13.26 1.90
CA ILE A 168 12.91 12.48 2.13
C ILE A 168 12.97 11.70 3.45
N GLY A 169 13.91 12.07 4.31
CA GLY A 169 14.06 11.57 5.68
C GLY A 169 14.14 10.05 5.75
N MET A 170 13.41 9.51 6.72
CA MET A 170 13.34 8.06 6.94
C MET A 170 12.46 7.32 5.94
N TYR A 171 11.70 8.01 5.09
CA TYR A 171 10.76 7.37 4.16
C TYR A 171 11.44 6.29 3.29
N GLY A 172 12.54 6.63 2.62
CA GLY A 172 13.27 5.68 1.79
C GLY A 172 13.78 4.47 2.58
N ASN A 173 14.29 4.70 3.80
CA ASN A 173 14.79 3.65 4.68
C ASN A 173 13.69 2.71 5.15
N THR A 174 12.52 3.23 5.53
CA THR A 174 11.37 2.39 5.89
C THR A 174 10.85 1.57 4.71
N LYS A 175 10.85 2.15 3.49
CA LYS A 175 10.44 1.41 2.27
C LYS A 175 11.49 0.37 1.84
N ARG A 176 12.77 0.55 2.19
CA ARG A 176 13.82 -0.48 2.06
C ARG A 176 13.55 -1.64 3.01
N PHE A 177 13.24 -1.36 4.27
CA PHE A 177 12.84 -2.38 5.23
C PHE A 177 11.64 -3.21 4.70
N VAL A 178 10.59 -2.54 4.20
CA VAL A 178 9.44 -3.23 3.59
C VAL A 178 9.86 -4.13 2.43
N ARG A 179 10.77 -3.66 1.57
CA ARG A 179 11.30 -4.45 0.46
C ARG A 179 11.98 -5.73 0.93
N ASP A 180 12.83 -5.62 1.95
CA ASP A 180 13.71 -6.69 2.36
C ASP A 180 12.94 -7.74 3.16
N TYR A 181 12.13 -7.37 4.18
CA TYR A 181 11.32 -8.36 4.88
C TYR A 181 10.28 -9.05 3.98
N SER A 182 9.73 -8.33 2.99
CA SER A 182 8.80 -8.96 2.04
C SER A 182 9.46 -10.02 1.17
N ARG A 183 10.74 -9.81 0.85
CA ARG A 183 11.54 -10.82 0.12
C ARG A 183 11.79 -12.05 0.99
N GLU A 184 12.18 -11.86 2.25
CA GLU A 184 12.39 -12.92 3.23
C GLU A 184 11.11 -13.74 3.42
N LEU A 185 10.01 -13.08 3.78
CA LEU A 185 8.72 -13.72 3.99
C LEU A 185 8.24 -14.49 2.75
N ARG A 186 8.52 -13.97 1.54
CA ARG A 186 8.22 -14.68 0.30
C ARG A 186 9.01 -15.98 0.15
N ILE A 187 10.26 -16.00 0.59
CA ILE A 187 11.10 -17.22 0.56
C ILE A 187 10.55 -18.24 1.57
N GLU A 188 10.21 -17.79 2.78
CA GLU A 188 9.61 -18.62 3.83
C GLU A 188 8.26 -19.22 3.45
N CYS A 189 7.52 -18.53 2.58
CA CYS A 189 6.20 -18.98 2.10
C CYS A 189 6.26 -19.81 0.82
N GLN A 190 7.45 -20.22 0.35
CA GLN A 190 7.54 -21.09 -0.82
C GLN A 190 6.81 -22.42 -0.58
N LYS A 191 6.07 -22.85 -1.60
CA LYS A 191 5.28 -24.10 -1.59
C LYS A 191 4.12 -24.15 -0.58
N THR A 192 3.81 -23.04 0.13
CA THR A 192 2.71 -22.97 1.10
C THR A 192 1.39 -22.48 0.49
N GLY A 193 1.37 -22.08 -0.79
CA GLY A 193 0.19 -21.46 -1.38
C GLY A 193 0.04 -19.96 -1.09
N VAL A 194 0.88 -19.38 -0.24
CA VAL A 194 0.87 -17.93 0.08
C VAL A 194 1.83 -17.17 -0.84
N SER A 195 1.40 -16.02 -1.35
CA SER A 195 2.19 -15.19 -2.25
C SER A 195 2.38 -13.79 -1.69
N ILE A 196 3.63 -13.36 -1.55
CA ILE A 196 3.97 -11.99 -1.14
C ILE A 196 4.45 -11.21 -2.36
N THR A 197 3.84 -10.04 -2.59
CA THR A 197 4.16 -9.12 -3.69
C THR A 197 4.55 -7.77 -3.14
N ASN A 198 5.61 -7.17 -3.67
CA ASN A 198 6.02 -5.81 -3.36
C ASN A 198 5.70 -4.88 -4.54
N ALA A 199 5.00 -3.77 -4.31
CA ALA A 199 4.78 -2.75 -5.32
C ALA A 199 5.73 -1.57 -5.09
N TYR A 200 6.63 -1.34 -6.05
CA TYR A 200 7.60 -0.24 -6.02
C TYR A 200 7.06 0.92 -6.84
N PHE A 201 6.40 1.85 -6.19
CA PHE A 201 5.87 3.02 -6.87
C PHE A 201 6.91 4.14 -6.95
N GLY A 202 6.97 4.82 -8.11
CA GLY A 202 7.49 6.16 -8.24
C GLY A 202 6.47 7.18 -7.76
N ALA A 203 6.43 8.35 -8.37
CA ALA A 203 5.40 9.33 -8.06
C ALA A 203 4.02 8.85 -8.51
N VAL A 204 3.09 8.75 -7.57
CA VAL A 204 1.66 8.47 -7.81
C VAL A 204 0.86 9.70 -7.44
N ASP A 205 -0.09 10.08 -8.29
CA ASP A 205 -0.94 11.26 -8.11
C ASP A 205 -1.93 11.08 -6.96
N THR A 206 -1.45 11.25 -5.73
CA THR A 206 -2.22 11.11 -4.49
C THR A 206 -2.00 12.29 -3.57
N PRO A 207 -2.88 12.52 -2.57
CA PRO A 207 -2.67 13.55 -1.54
C PRO A 207 -1.37 13.40 -0.74
N LEU A 208 -0.75 12.24 -0.75
CA LEU A 208 0.52 11.97 -0.07
C LEU A 208 1.67 12.84 -0.59
N ILE A 209 1.63 13.27 -1.85
CA ILE A 209 2.65 14.11 -2.47
C ILE A 209 2.13 15.55 -2.57
N PRO A 210 2.62 16.49 -1.76
CA PRO A 210 2.15 17.88 -1.74
C PRO A 210 2.72 18.66 -2.94
N LEU A 211 2.13 18.50 -4.11
CA LEU A 211 2.48 19.27 -5.32
C LEU A 211 1.37 20.22 -5.70
N ARG A 212 1.75 21.41 -6.19
CA ARG A 212 0.81 22.38 -6.80
C ARG A 212 0.21 21.78 -8.07
N ASP A 213 -1.04 22.12 -8.39
CA ASP A 213 -1.80 21.51 -9.48
C ASP A 213 -1.14 21.64 -10.86
N ASN A 214 -0.50 22.77 -11.14
CA ASN A 214 0.26 23.00 -12.38
C ASN A 214 1.46 22.04 -12.51
N LEU A 215 2.21 21.84 -11.43
CA LEU A 215 3.36 20.91 -11.40
C LEU A 215 2.88 19.46 -11.46
N ARG A 216 1.77 19.15 -10.81
CA ARG A 216 1.12 17.84 -10.83
C ARG A 216 0.68 17.46 -12.26
N LYS A 217 0.04 18.41 -12.97
CA LYS A 217 -0.36 18.24 -14.37
C LYS A 217 0.86 18.05 -15.30
N LEU A 218 1.91 18.84 -15.11
CA LEU A 218 3.16 18.71 -15.86
C LEU A 218 3.83 17.34 -15.61
N ALA A 219 3.94 16.92 -14.37
CA ALA A 219 4.55 15.62 -14.01
C ALA A 219 3.79 14.43 -14.62
N ARG A 220 2.45 14.52 -14.72
CA ARG A 220 1.65 13.51 -15.43
C ARG A 220 1.92 13.51 -16.94
N ASN A 221 1.95 14.68 -17.56
CA ASN A 221 2.21 14.82 -19.01
C ASN A 221 3.59 14.27 -19.38
N LEU A 222 4.59 14.49 -18.53
CA LEU A 222 5.95 13.96 -18.70
C LEU A 222 6.08 12.47 -18.32
N MET A 223 4.98 11.79 -17.97
CA MET A 223 4.95 10.38 -17.52
C MET A 223 5.83 10.07 -16.30
N VAL A 224 6.25 11.09 -15.55
CA VAL A 224 6.98 10.95 -14.28
C VAL A 224 6.03 10.51 -13.16
N MET A 225 4.75 10.90 -13.25
CA MET A 225 3.70 10.57 -12.30
C MET A 225 2.61 9.71 -12.96
N ILE A 226 2.18 8.67 -12.28
CA ILE A 226 1.11 7.77 -12.75
C ILE A 226 -0.17 7.99 -11.92
N THR A 227 -1.33 7.68 -12.53
CA THR A 227 -2.60 7.77 -11.80
C THR A 227 -2.74 6.64 -10.78
N PRO A 228 -3.45 6.87 -9.66
CA PRO A 228 -3.70 5.86 -8.64
C PRO A 228 -4.35 4.59 -9.19
N GLU A 229 -5.31 4.73 -10.13
CA GLU A 229 -6.01 3.60 -10.75
C GLU A 229 -5.05 2.69 -11.53
N LYS A 230 -4.13 3.29 -12.31
CA LYS A 230 -3.10 2.54 -13.05
C LYS A 230 -2.13 1.85 -12.09
N ALA A 231 -1.75 2.52 -11.00
CA ALA A 231 -0.88 1.97 -9.97
C ALA A 231 -1.52 0.75 -9.31
N VAL A 232 -2.74 0.90 -8.79
CA VAL A 232 -3.52 -0.15 -8.13
C VAL A 232 -3.78 -1.33 -9.05
N LYS A 233 -4.26 -1.09 -10.28
CA LYS A 233 -4.51 -2.14 -11.28
C LYS A 233 -3.25 -3.00 -11.52
N ARG A 234 -2.09 -2.36 -11.68
CA ARG A 234 -0.82 -3.09 -11.90
C ARG A 234 -0.36 -3.87 -10.67
N ALA A 235 -0.52 -3.29 -9.47
CA ALA A 235 -0.17 -3.96 -8.23
C ALA A 235 -1.05 -5.20 -7.99
N LEU A 236 -2.37 -5.07 -8.08
CA LEU A 236 -3.30 -6.19 -7.92
C LEU A 236 -3.06 -7.28 -8.97
N ASN A 237 -2.84 -6.91 -10.23
CA ASN A 237 -2.51 -7.89 -11.27
C ASN A 237 -1.20 -8.64 -10.99
N ALA A 238 -0.20 -7.97 -10.42
CA ALA A 238 1.04 -8.63 -10.01
C ALA A 238 0.79 -9.58 -8.82
N THR A 239 0.00 -9.15 -7.84
CA THR A 239 -0.37 -9.92 -6.64
C THR A 239 -1.09 -11.22 -7.02
N PHE A 240 -2.16 -11.15 -7.79
CA PHE A 240 -2.93 -12.33 -8.19
C PHE A 240 -2.21 -13.23 -9.22
N ARG A 241 -1.21 -12.69 -9.92
CA ARG A 241 -0.27 -13.48 -10.75
C ARG A 241 0.92 -14.01 -9.94
N ARG A 242 0.90 -13.88 -8.61
CA ARG A 242 1.94 -14.36 -7.68
C ARG A 242 3.35 -13.87 -8.03
N ARG A 243 3.47 -12.66 -8.60
CA ARG A 243 4.76 -12.05 -8.92
C ARG A 243 5.44 -11.53 -7.66
N ARG A 244 6.77 -11.64 -7.59
CA ARG A 244 7.56 -11.11 -6.46
C ARG A 244 7.44 -9.60 -6.29
N GLY A 245 7.15 -8.88 -7.36
CA GLY A 245 7.02 -7.43 -7.31
C GLY A 245 6.60 -6.81 -8.64
N THR A 246 6.25 -5.54 -8.57
CA THR A 246 5.91 -4.72 -9.73
C THR A 246 6.46 -3.32 -9.57
N MET A 247 6.95 -2.75 -10.67
CA MET A 247 7.43 -1.38 -10.77
C MET A 247 6.66 -0.71 -11.91
N PRO A 248 5.53 -0.05 -11.61
CA PRO A 248 4.76 0.66 -12.62
C PRO A 248 5.49 1.90 -13.13
N GLY A 249 5.37 2.19 -14.43
CA GLY A 249 6.01 3.30 -15.12
C GLY A 249 7.23 2.86 -15.95
N PHE A 250 7.24 3.25 -17.23
CA PHE A 250 8.34 2.93 -18.13
C PHE A 250 9.62 3.66 -17.71
N LEU A 251 9.52 4.96 -17.44
CA LEU A 251 10.64 5.80 -17.02
C LEU A 251 11.25 5.30 -15.69
N ASN A 252 10.42 4.84 -14.75
CA ASN A 252 10.89 4.28 -13.49
C ASN A 252 11.80 3.07 -13.71
N LYS A 253 11.48 2.20 -14.66
CA LYS A 253 12.31 1.04 -15.01
C LYS A 253 13.59 1.43 -15.75
N LEU A 254 13.51 2.43 -16.60
CA LEU A 254 14.64 2.90 -17.38
C LEU A 254 15.68 3.60 -16.50
N PHE A 255 15.24 4.49 -15.61
CA PHE A 255 16.13 5.31 -14.78
C PHE A 255 16.57 4.63 -13.49
N TRP A 256 15.84 3.61 -13.01
CA TRP A 256 16.15 2.92 -11.77
C TRP A 256 17.61 2.45 -11.64
N PRO A 257 18.25 1.77 -12.63
CA PRO A 257 19.64 1.33 -12.49
C PRO A 257 20.62 2.49 -12.28
N PHE A 258 20.40 3.60 -12.98
CA PHE A 258 21.25 4.79 -12.88
C PHE A 258 21.09 5.48 -11.52
N ILE A 259 19.86 5.56 -11.01
CA ILE A 259 19.56 6.18 -9.72
C ILE A 259 20.25 5.40 -8.58
N VAL A 260 20.26 4.07 -8.65
CA VAL A 260 20.90 3.21 -7.63
C VAL A 260 22.42 3.37 -7.62
N MET A 261 23.01 3.72 -8.76
CA MET A 261 24.47 3.88 -8.92
C MET A 261 24.97 5.30 -8.72
N LEU A 262 24.12 6.27 -8.38
CA LEU A 262 24.53 7.65 -8.16
C LEU A 262 25.51 7.73 -6.98
N PRO A 263 26.72 8.28 -7.18
CA PRO A 263 27.69 8.45 -6.10
C PRO A 263 27.25 9.54 -5.12
N ASP A 264 27.66 9.40 -3.87
CA ASP A 264 27.26 10.31 -2.77
C ASP A 264 27.60 11.78 -3.03
N CYS A 265 28.68 12.06 -3.77
CA CYS A 265 29.05 13.43 -4.12
C CYS A 265 27.98 14.11 -5.00
N LEU A 266 27.40 13.38 -5.97
CA LEU A 266 26.32 13.90 -6.82
C LEU A 266 25.01 14.01 -6.03
N LEU A 267 24.70 13.04 -5.18
CA LEU A 267 23.54 13.11 -4.27
C LEU A 267 23.65 14.30 -3.32
N GLY A 268 24.85 14.53 -2.75
CA GLY A 268 25.12 15.68 -1.89
C GLY A 268 25.00 17.02 -2.61
N PHE A 269 25.48 17.10 -3.86
CA PHE A 269 25.29 18.30 -4.68
C PHE A 269 23.81 18.57 -4.97
N ALA A 270 23.07 17.55 -5.43
CA ALA A 270 21.64 17.65 -5.71
C ALA A 270 20.84 18.05 -4.46
N TYR A 271 21.16 17.47 -3.30
CA TYR A 271 20.52 17.83 -2.02
C TYR A 271 20.78 19.30 -1.64
N ARG A 272 22.01 19.77 -1.70
CA ARG A 272 22.33 21.19 -1.39
C ARG A 272 21.53 22.16 -2.26
N LYS A 273 21.34 21.84 -3.55
CA LYS A 273 20.50 22.65 -4.45
C LYS A 273 19.01 22.56 -4.15
N ALA A 274 18.52 21.38 -3.75
CA ALA A 274 17.11 21.14 -3.45
C ALA A 274 16.69 21.61 -2.04
N LYS A 275 17.61 21.64 -1.07
CA LYS A 275 17.33 21.94 0.34
C LYS A 275 16.46 23.20 0.57
N PRO A 276 16.68 24.36 -0.09
CA PRO A 276 15.87 25.55 0.09
C PRO A 276 14.39 25.38 -0.30
N TYR A 277 14.11 24.41 -1.17
CA TYR A 277 12.75 24.12 -1.67
C TYR A 277 12.06 23.02 -0.86
N LEU A 278 12.82 22.09 -0.27
CA LEU A 278 12.31 21.00 0.55
C LEU A 278 11.82 21.47 1.94
N MET A 279 12.43 22.51 2.48
CA MET A 279 12.09 23.04 3.82
C MET A 279 10.89 24.01 3.81
N LYS A 280 10.26 24.25 2.67
CA LYS A 280 9.09 25.17 2.53
C LYS A 280 7.75 24.43 2.38
N VAL A 281 7.75 23.12 2.59
CA VAL A 281 6.55 22.27 2.48
C VAL A 281 6.13 21.78 3.86
#